data_e29700cb8f9e77346acc9d814b3fd5ea
#
_entry.id   e29700cb8f9e77346acc9d814b3fd5ea
#
_cell.length_a   1.000
_cell.length_b   1.000
_cell.length_c   1.000
_cell.angle_alpha   90.00
_cell.angle_beta   90.00
_cell.angle_gamma   90.00
#
_symmetry.space_group_name_H-M   'P 1'
#
loop_
_entity.id
_entity.type
_entity.pdbx_description
1 polymer ?
#
loop_
_entity_poly.entity_id
_entity_poly.type
_entity_poly.pdbx_seq_one_letter_code
_entity_poly.pdbx_strand_id
1 'polypeptide(L)'
;MDIELRIKRFNPEADDAPHWETYALVAEPSDRVLDLLHQVKWYQDGTLTFRRSCAHGVCGSDAMLINGRNRLACEYLVRDAGTRISVEALKGVPMVKDLLVDMDGFMDKYRAVMPFLVSDSVPDDGKERRQSPAERQRYDDTSKCILCAACTTACPVFWTNPDYVGPAAIVNAHRFIMDSRDEAHEERLEIMADADGVWRCRTVFNCVEACPRGINVTRAIFEVTAEIERQRG
;
A
#
# COMPACT_ATOMS: atom_id res chain seq x y z
N MET A 1 -6.94 -1.66 29.78
CA MET A 1 -6.15 -2.87 29.56
C MET A 1 -4.68 -2.51 29.71
N ASP A 2 -3.89 -3.34 30.40
CA ASP A 2 -2.42 -3.18 30.41
C ASP A 2 -1.86 -3.70 29.09
N ILE A 3 -1.09 -2.88 28.41
CA ILE A 3 -0.52 -3.16 27.08
C ILE A 3 1.00 -3.14 27.16
N GLU A 4 1.61 -4.17 26.62
CA GLU A 4 3.03 -4.22 26.30
C GLU A 4 3.19 -3.90 24.81
N LEU A 5 3.65 -2.70 24.49
CA LEU A 5 3.91 -2.24 23.13
C LEU A 5 5.40 -2.33 22.83
N ARG A 6 5.79 -3.20 21.90
CA ARG A 6 7.16 -3.31 21.41
C ARG A 6 7.30 -2.63 20.08
N ILE A 7 8.19 -1.66 19.99
CA ILE A 7 8.45 -0.89 18.78
C ILE A 7 9.88 -1.17 18.31
N LYS A 8 10.04 -1.45 17.03
CA LYS A 8 11.36 -1.56 16.42
C LYS A 8 11.88 -0.16 16.11
N ARG A 9 12.88 0.25 16.85
CA ARG A 9 13.49 1.58 16.80
C ARG A 9 14.75 1.56 15.93
N PHE A 10 15.02 2.67 15.30
CA PHE A 10 16.27 2.93 14.58
C PHE A 10 16.46 4.43 14.40
N ASN A 11 17.59 4.93 14.85
CA ASN A 11 18.07 6.29 14.57
C ASN A 11 19.40 6.22 13.81
N PRO A 12 19.46 6.57 12.52
CA PRO A 12 20.67 6.45 11.71
C PRO A 12 21.85 7.29 12.23
N GLU A 13 21.60 8.27 13.12
CA GLU A 13 22.64 9.10 13.71
C GLU A 13 23.26 8.49 14.99
N ALA A 14 22.63 7.47 15.57
CA ALA A 14 23.01 6.94 16.87
C ALA A 14 23.10 5.40 16.93
N ASP A 15 22.38 4.70 16.04
CA ASP A 15 22.23 3.23 16.12
C ASP A 15 23.00 2.54 14.99
N ASP A 16 23.76 1.50 15.31
CA ASP A 16 24.42 0.64 14.32
C ASP A 16 23.40 -0.28 13.61
N ALA A 17 22.30 -0.63 14.27
CA ALA A 17 21.24 -1.51 13.74
C ALA A 17 19.89 -1.28 14.44
N PRO A 18 18.77 -1.63 13.78
CA PRO A 18 17.45 -1.58 14.42
C PRO A 18 17.37 -2.49 15.64
N HIS A 19 16.79 -1.99 16.72
CA HIS A 19 16.61 -2.68 17.99
C HIS A 19 15.17 -2.61 18.50
N TRP A 20 14.80 -3.42 19.47
CA TRP A 20 13.48 -3.41 20.06
C TRP A 20 13.45 -2.63 21.36
N GLU A 21 12.50 -1.71 21.49
CA GLU A 21 12.14 -1.08 22.75
C GLU A 21 10.72 -1.48 23.16
N THR A 22 10.50 -1.55 24.49
CA THR A 22 9.23 -1.97 25.06
C THR A 22 8.67 -0.87 25.95
N TYR A 23 7.40 -0.55 25.73
CA TYR A 23 6.66 0.47 26.46
C TYR A 23 5.45 -0.15 27.15
N ALA A 24 5.26 0.17 28.44
CA ALA A 24 4.08 -0.21 29.21
C ALA A 24 3.06 0.92 29.11
N LEU A 25 1.83 0.57 28.72
CA LEU A 25 0.73 1.51 28.47
C LEU A 25 -0.55 1.00 29.11
N VAL A 26 -1.49 1.91 29.36
CA VAL A 26 -2.88 1.57 29.67
C VAL A 26 -3.75 2.11 28.52
N ALA A 27 -4.62 1.25 27.99
CA ALA A 27 -5.47 1.59 26.87
C ALA A 27 -6.89 1.02 27.02
N GLU A 28 -7.84 1.64 26.35
CA GLU A 28 -9.18 1.11 26.20
C GLU A 28 -9.24 0.12 25.01
N PRO A 29 -10.12 -0.89 25.05
CA PRO A 29 -10.28 -1.84 23.94
C PRO A 29 -10.62 -1.18 22.60
N SER A 30 -11.23 -0.01 22.61
CA SER A 30 -11.63 0.80 21.46
C SER A 30 -10.53 1.71 20.93
N ASP A 31 -9.43 1.88 21.67
CA ASP A 31 -8.28 2.64 21.19
C ASP A 31 -7.66 1.97 19.97
N ARG A 32 -6.95 2.73 19.17
CA ARG A 32 -6.23 2.26 18.00
C ARG A 32 -4.74 2.12 18.30
N VAL A 33 -4.04 1.30 17.56
CA VAL A 33 -2.57 1.20 17.69
C VAL A 33 -1.90 2.57 17.48
N LEU A 34 -2.47 3.43 16.63
CA LEU A 34 -2.00 4.81 16.46
C LEU A 34 -2.08 5.63 17.74
N ASP A 35 -3.12 5.42 18.56
CA ASP A 35 -3.28 6.14 19.83
C ASP A 35 -2.20 5.73 20.83
N LEU A 36 -1.81 4.43 20.83
CA LEU A 36 -0.68 3.94 21.63
C LEU A 36 0.65 4.58 21.20
N LEU A 37 0.90 4.70 19.89
CA LEU A 37 2.08 5.36 19.38
C LEU A 37 2.14 6.85 19.80
N HIS A 38 0.99 7.53 19.82
CA HIS A 38 0.89 8.89 20.34
C HIS A 38 1.16 8.96 21.83
N GLN A 39 0.64 8.03 22.63
CA GLN A 39 0.91 7.99 24.08
C GLN A 39 2.41 7.82 24.35
N VAL A 40 3.09 6.91 23.63
CA VAL A 40 4.54 6.78 23.73
C VAL A 40 5.21 8.10 23.38
N LYS A 41 4.92 8.66 22.19
CA LYS A 41 5.58 9.87 21.70
C LYS A 41 5.39 11.08 22.60
N TRP A 42 4.21 11.24 23.20
CA TRP A 42 3.89 12.44 23.98
C TRP A 42 4.30 12.33 25.44
N TYR A 43 4.32 11.13 26.02
CA TYR A 43 4.46 10.97 27.46
C TYR A 43 5.66 10.13 27.91
N GLN A 44 6.25 9.33 27.02
CA GLN A 44 7.36 8.45 27.36
C GLN A 44 8.62 8.73 26.54
N ASP A 45 8.52 8.82 25.21
CA ASP A 45 9.66 9.02 24.32
C ASP A 45 9.32 9.90 23.11
N GLY A 46 9.60 11.20 23.21
CA GLY A 46 9.40 12.19 22.16
C GLY A 46 10.23 11.97 20.89
N THR A 47 11.26 11.09 20.93
CA THR A 47 12.11 10.79 19.78
C THR A 47 11.48 9.83 18.78
N LEU A 48 10.44 9.07 19.20
CA LEU A 48 9.73 8.13 18.34
C LEU A 48 9.21 8.80 17.07
N THR A 49 9.57 8.25 15.92
CA THR A 49 9.25 8.83 14.61
C THR A 49 8.32 7.91 13.81
N PHE A 50 7.20 8.45 13.34
CA PHE A 50 6.25 7.78 12.45
C PHE A 50 5.46 8.81 11.64
N ARG A 51 4.86 8.36 10.52
CA ARG A 51 3.96 9.19 9.73
C ARG A 51 2.52 9.04 10.21
N ARG A 52 1.81 10.13 10.21
CA ARG A 52 0.34 10.13 10.37
C ARG A 52 -0.26 11.38 9.74
N SER A 53 -1.49 11.29 9.28
CA SER A 53 -2.23 12.43 8.73
C SER A 53 -3.71 12.35 9.13
N CYS A 54 -4.57 11.68 8.36
CA CYS A 54 -6.02 11.70 8.57
C CYS A 54 -6.48 10.97 9.85
N ALA A 55 -5.77 9.96 10.31
CA ALA A 55 -6.09 9.11 11.46
C ALA A 55 -7.45 8.37 11.37
N HIS A 56 -7.95 8.12 10.13
CA HIS A 56 -9.24 7.43 9.91
C HIS A 56 -9.28 6.58 8.62
N GLY A 57 -8.13 6.00 8.22
CA GLY A 57 -8.05 4.97 7.18
C GLY A 57 -8.14 5.46 5.73
N VAL A 58 -7.98 6.78 5.45
CA VAL A 58 -8.13 7.32 4.09
C VAL A 58 -6.80 7.70 3.43
N CYS A 59 -5.83 8.21 4.20
CA CYS A 59 -4.57 8.70 3.63
C CYS A 59 -3.48 7.63 3.49
N GLY A 60 -3.57 6.52 4.21
CA GLY A 60 -2.60 5.43 4.19
C GLY A 60 -1.23 5.74 4.78
N SER A 61 -1.02 6.93 5.37
CA SER A 61 0.32 7.38 5.80
C SER A 61 0.90 6.59 6.98
N ASP A 62 0.04 5.99 7.80
CA ASP A 62 0.37 5.23 9.01
C ASP A 62 0.36 3.71 8.79
N ALA A 63 0.59 3.29 7.55
CA ALA A 63 0.81 1.88 7.24
C ALA A 63 2.13 1.41 7.86
N MET A 64 2.07 0.31 8.59
CA MET A 64 3.21 -0.31 9.26
C MET A 64 2.96 -1.80 9.51
N LEU A 65 3.99 -2.52 9.92
CA LEU A 65 3.88 -3.93 10.27
C LEU A 65 3.45 -4.04 11.74
N ILE A 66 2.22 -4.48 12.00
CA ILE A 66 1.67 -4.67 13.33
C ILE A 66 1.40 -6.15 13.55
N ASN A 67 2.02 -6.73 14.59
CA ASN A 67 1.96 -8.15 14.89
C ASN A 67 2.28 -9.03 13.66
N GLY A 68 3.31 -8.63 12.89
CA GLY A 68 3.77 -9.35 11.71
C GLY A 68 2.90 -9.20 10.45
N ARG A 69 1.88 -8.32 10.45
CA ARG A 69 1.01 -8.06 9.31
C ARG A 69 0.95 -6.57 8.97
N ASN A 70 0.98 -6.23 7.68
CA ASN A 70 0.83 -4.85 7.24
C ASN A 70 -0.59 -4.36 7.48
N ARG A 71 -0.73 -3.27 8.23
CA ARG A 71 -2.01 -2.67 8.62
C ARG A 71 -1.88 -1.15 8.73
N LEU A 72 -3.01 -0.45 8.74
CA LEU A 72 -3.05 0.96 9.14
C LEU A 72 -3.19 1.04 10.67
N ALA A 73 -2.28 1.76 11.31
CA ALA A 73 -2.32 1.89 12.76
C ALA A 73 -3.57 2.64 13.25
N CYS A 74 -4.13 3.52 12.44
CA CYS A 74 -5.34 4.28 12.74
C CYS A 74 -6.66 3.50 12.61
N GLU A 75 -6.62 2.28 12.05
CA GLU A 75 -7.82 1.43 11.91
C GLU A 75 -7.77 0.19 12.82
N TYR A 76 -6.56 -0.25 13.20
CA TYR A 76 -6.41 -1.48 13.96
C TYR A 76 -6.63 -1.24 15.46
N LEU A 77 -7.71 -1.82 15.99
CA LEU A 77 -8.11 -1.64 17.37
C LEU A 77 -7.26 -2.47 18.34
N VAL A 78 -7.05 -1.94 19.54
CA VAL A 78 -6.29 -2.59 20.61
C VAL A 78 -6.92 -3.94 20.99
N ARG A 79 -8.25 -4.04 21.08
CA ARG A 79 -8.94 -5.32 21.34
C ARG A 79 -8.62 -6.42 20.33
N ASP A 80 -8.37 -6.06 19.06
CA ASP A 80 -8.06 -6.99 17.99
C ASP A 80 -6.55 -7.27 17.91
N ALA A 81 -5.72 -6.34 18.35
CA ALA A 81 -4.28 -6.45 18.42
C ALA A 81 -3.81 -7.27 19.64
N GLY A 82 -4.59 -7.30 20.74
CA GLY A 82 -4.26 -7.98 21.98
C GLY A 82 -3.43 -7.12 22.94
N THR A 83 -2.95 -7.74 24.02
CA THR A 83 -2.20 -7.04 25.09
C THR A 83 -0.69 -6.95 24.84
N ARG A 84 -0.16 -7.76 23.92
CA ARG A 84 1.22 -7.69 23.46
C ARG A 84 1.25 -7.33 22.00
N ILE A 85 1.69 -6.12 21.70
CA ILE A 85 1.64 -5.56 20.36
C ILE A 85 3.06 -5.26 19.89
N SER A 86 3.44 -5.78 18.72
CA SER A 86 4.70 -5.43 18.07
C SER A 86 4.47 -4.54 16.87
N VAL A 87 5.31 -3.50 16.72
CA VAL A 87 5.22 -2.55 15.61
C VAL A 87 6.59 -2.38 14.98
N GLU A 88 6.65 -2.50 13.65
CA GLU A 88 7.85 -2.32 12.83
C GLU A 88 7.52 -1.45 11.61
N ALA A 89 8.55 -0.86 11.01
CA ALA A 89 8.43 -0.22 9.69
C ALA A 89 8.02 -1.23 8.61
N LEU A 90 7.42 -0.75 7.52
CA LEU A 90 7.12 -1.56 6.33
C LEU A 90 8.41 -2.19 5.78
N LYS A 91 8.34 -3.46 5.35
CA LYS A 91 9.50 -4.21 4.82
C LYS A 91 9.70 -3.97 3.33
N GLY A 92 10.94 -4.12 2.86
CA GLY A 92 11.28 -4.01 1.43
C GLY A 92 11.36 -2.59 0.89
N VAL A 93 11.28 -1.59 1.77
CA VAL A 93 11.54 -0.17 1.51
C VAL A 93 12.57 0.35 2.52
N PRO A 94 13.42 1.32 2.15
CA PRO A 94 14.45 1.82 3.05
C PRO A 94 13.84 2.44 4.32
N MET A 95 14.38 2.10 5.48
CA MET A 95 14.02 2.73 6.75
C MET A 95 14.78 4.03 6.90
N VAL A 96 14.06 5.13 7.16
CA VAL A 96 14.65 6.45 7.42
C VAL A 96 14.94 6.61 8.92
N LYS A 97 13.92 6.41 9.76
CA LYS A 97 14.03 6.46 11.22
C LYS A 97 12.82 5.75 11.85
N ASP A 98 13.05 4.86 12.79
CA ASP A 98 12.01 4.12 13.53
C ASP A 98 10.97 3.45 12.58
N LEU A 99 9.75 3.99 12.55
CA LEU A 99 8.65 3.52 11.71
C LEU A 99 8.50 4.31 10.41
N LEU A 100 9.34 5.33 10.20
CA LEU A 100 9.38 6.13 8.99
C LEU A 100 10.21 5.43 7.91
N VAL A 101 9.63 5.26 6.73
CA VAL A 101 10.28 4.68 5.54
C VAL A 101 10.33 5.67 4.39
N ASP A 102 11.32 5.49 3.52
CA ASP A 102 11.42 6.19 2.26
C ASP A 102 10.44 5.57 1.24
N MET A 103 9.59 6.41 0.66
CA MET A 103 8.56 6.00 -0.29
C MET A 103 8.90 6.38 -1.74
N ASP A 104 10.05 6.99 -2.00
CA ASP A 104 10.36 7.52 -3.33
C ASP A 104 10.37 6.42 -4.39
N GLY A 105 11.08 5.33 -4.15
CA GLY A 105 11.09 4.19 -5.07
C GLY A 105 9.70 3.53 -5.28
N PHE A 106 8.83 3.54 -4.27
CA PHE A 106 7.44 3.09 -4.42
C PHE A 106 6.66 4.07 -5.31
N MET A 107 6.82 5.36 -5.11
CA MET A 107 6.14 6.39 -5.89
C MET A 107 6.65 6.46 -7.34
N ASP A 108 7.92 6.16 -7.59
CA ASP A 108 8.46 6.09 -8.95
C ASP A 108 7.82 4.94 -9.74
N LYS A 109 7.69 3.76 -9.13
CA LYS A 109 6.96 2.64 -9.74
C LYS A 109 5.48 2.95 -9.99
N TYR A 110 4.85 3.70 -9.09
CA TYR A 110 3.49 4.19 -9.29
C TYR A 110 3.41 5.17 -10.46
N ARG A 111 4.33 6.13 -10.58
CA ARG A 111 4.35 7.09 -11.69
C ARG A 111 4.64 6.43 -13.04
N ALA A 112 5.50 5.41 -13.04
CA ALA A 112 5.89 4.69 -14.26
C ALA A 112 4.72 4.04 -15.00
N VAL A 113 3.61 3.73 -14.32
CA VAL A 113 2.42 3.12 -14.93
C VAL A 113 1.41 4.16 -15.46
N MET A 114 1.80 5.43 -15.56
CA MET A 114 0.94 6.54 -16.02
C MET A 114 -0.43 6.55 -15.29
N PRO A 115 -0.46 6.82 -13.97
CA PRO A 115 -1.67 6.69 -13.16
C PRO A 115 -2.62 7.88 -13.29
N PHE A 116 -2.96 8.24 -14.52
CA PHE A 116 -3.87 9.34 -14.89
C PHE A 116 -4.59 8.99 -16.20
N LEU A 117 -5.75 9.57 -16.42
CA LEU A 117 -6.50 9.37 -17.65
C LEU A 117 -5.77 10.05 -18.82
N VAL A 118 -5.48 9.29 -19.86
CA VAL A 118 -4.96 9.79 -21.13
C VAL A 118 -6.09 9.72 -22.14
N SER A 119 -6.48 10.86 -22.72
CA SER A 119 -7.49 10.91 -23.77
C SER A 119 -7.44 12.23 -24.51
N ASP A 120 -7.02 12.17 -25.76
CA ASP A 120 -6.92 13.33 -26.67
C ASP A 120 -8.17 13.49 -27.53
N SER A 121 -9.00 12.46 -27.66
CA SER A 121 -10.24 12.52 -28.40
C SER A 121 -11.26 13.48 -27.77
N VAL A 122 -11.94 14.24 -28.58
CA VAL A 122 -13.07 15.06 -28.12
C VAL A 122 -14.35 14.34 -28.51
N PRO A 123 -15.32 14.16 -27.60
CA PRO A 123 -16.62 13.58 -27.95
C PRO A 123 -17.32 14.40 -29.06
N ASP A 124 -18.02 13.72 -29.99
CA ASP A 124 -18.67 14.33 -31.14
C ASP A 124 -19.67 15.43 -30.76
N ASP A 125 -20.30 15.31 -29.58
CA ASP A 125 -21.25 16.30 -29.04
C ASP A 125 -20.57 17.42 -28.23
N GLY A 126 -19.24 17.42 -28.12
CA GLY A 126 -18.45 18.41 -27.37
C GLY A 126 -18.68 18.39 -25.85
N LYS A 127 -19.30 17.34 -25.32
CA LYS A 127 -19.62 17.19 -23.90
C LYS A 127 -18.64 16.25 -23.18
N GLU A 128 -19.05 15.71 -22.05
CA GLU A 128 -18.28 14.78 -21.28
C GLU A 128 -18.16 13.39 -21.94
N ARG A 129 -17.08 12.68 -21.69
CA ARG A 129 -16.92 11.29 -22.10
C ARG A 129 -17.84 10.40 -21.28
N ARG A 130 -18.83 9.82 -21.94
CA ARG A 130 -19.81 8.95 -21.28
C ARG A 130 -19.22 7.58 -20.98
N GLN A 131 -19.64 7.01 -19.86
CA GLN A 131 -19.30 5.66 -19.44
C GLN A 131 -20.54 5.00 -18.85
N SER A 132 -20.80 3.77 -19.24
CA SER A 132 -21.90 2.99 -18.67
C SER A 132 -21.54 2.49 -17.26
N PRO A 133 -22.53 2.18 -16.39
CA PRO A 133 -22.28 1.57 -15.10
C PRO A 133 -21.50 0.24 -15.18
N ALA A 134 -21.71 -0.54 -16.24
CA ALA A 134 -21.00 -1.80 -16.45
C ALA A 134 -19.51 -1.59 -16.74
N GLU A 135 -19.18 -0.61 -17.59
CA GLU A 135 -17.78 -0.23 -17.86
C GLU A 135 -17.12 0.31 -16.61
N ARG A 136 -17.79 1.19 -15.86
CA ARG A 136 -17.27 1.73 -14.61
C ARG A 136 -16.99 0.64 -13.58
N GLN A 137 -17.81 -0.38 -13.51
CA GLN A 137 -17.67 -1.50 -12.56
C GLN A 137 -16.40 -2.32 -12.80
N ARG A 138 -15.84 -2.35 -14.02
CA ARG A 138 -14.62 -3.09 -14.33
C ARG A 138 -13.44 -2.70 -13.47
N TYR A 139 -13.32 -1.42 -13.10
CA TYR A 139 -12.20 -0.88 -12.33
C TYR A 139 -12.62 -0.21 -11.00
N ASP A 140 -13.89 -0.30 -10.61
CA ASP A 140 -14.39 0.33 -9.39
C ASP A 140 -13.60 -0.12 -8.16
N ASP A 141 -13.29 -1.40 -8.06
CA ASP A 141 -12.53 -1.96 -6.94
C ASP A 141 -11.12 -1.34 -6.86
N THR A 142 -10.40 -1.27 -7.96
CA THR A 142 -9.02 -0.74 -7.99
C THR A 142 -8.95 0.78 -7.80
N SER A 143 -10.04 1.51 -8.07
CA SER A 143 -10.13 2.96 -7.82
C SER A 143 -10.09 3.33 -6.33
N LYS A 144 -10.28 2.37 -5.41
CA LYS A 144 -10.21 2.57 -3.96
C LYS A 144 -8.79 2.68 -3.41
N CYS A 145 -7.76 2.50 -4.25
CA CYS A 145 -6.36 2.50 -3.81
C CYS A 145 -5.96 3.83 -3.19
N ILE A 146 -5.39 3.78 -1.98
CA ILE A 146 -4.93 4.96 -1.21
C ILE A 146 -3.40 5.08 -1.16
N LEU A 147 -2.67 4.32 -1.96
CA LEU A 147 -1.21 4.36 -2.07
C LEU A 147 -0.47 4.15 -0.73
N CYS A 148 -1.02 3.36 0.17
CA CYS A 148 -0.45 3.09 1.49
C CYS A 148 0.76 2.14 1.47
N ALA A 149 1.08 1.53 0.34
CA ALA A 149 2.11 0.53 0.13
C ALA A 149 1.93 -0.80 0.89
N ALA A 150 0.88 -0.98 1.70
CA ALA A 150 0.70 -2.19 2.52
C ALA A 150 0.72 -3.49 1.68
N CYS A 151 0.10 -3.51 0.50
CA CYS A 151 0.08 -4.68 -0.40
C CYS A 151 1.46 -4.95 -1.02
N THR A 152 2.17 -3.91 -1.46
CA THR A 152 3.49 -4.02 -2.09
C THR A 152 4.53 -4.51 -1.08
N THR A 153 4.55 -3.91 0.10
CA THR A 153 5.49 -4.27 1.17
C THR A 153 5.13 -5.56 1.92
N ALA A 154 3.95 -6.14 1.69
CA ALA A 154 3.60 -7.49 2.13
C ALA A 154 4.02 -8.59 1.12
N CYS A 155 4.42 -8.22 -0.09
CA CYS A 155 4.76 -9.16 -1.15
C CYS A 155 6.19 -9.69 -0.99
N PRO A 156 6.40 -11.00 -0.81
CA PRO A 156 7.75 -11.56 -0.68
C PRO A 156 8.59 -11.39 -1.95
N VAL A 157 7.97 -11.33 -3.12
CA VAL A 157 8.68 -11.06 -4.38
C VAL A 157 9.29 -9.65 -4.37
N PHE A 158 8.56 -8.67 -3.85
CA PHE A 158 9.06 -7.30 -3.74
C PHE A 158 10.28 -7.19 -2.80
N TRP A 159 10.37 -8.05 -1.77
CA TRP A 159 11.53 -8.06 -0.86
C TRP A 159 12.80 -8.61 -1.52
N THR A 160 12.66 -9.51 -2.49
CA THR A 160 13.77 -10.22 -3.13
C THR A 160 14.14 -9.68 -4.51
N ASN A 161 13.23 -8.93 -5.13
CA ASN A 161 13.45 -8.28 -6.43
C ASN A 161 13.06 -6.81 -6.35
N PRO A 162 14.02 -5.89 -6.18
CA PRO A 162 13.77 -4.45 -6.09
C PRO A 162 13.22 -3.84 -7.39
N ASP A 163 13.42 -4.50 -8.54
CA ASP A 163 12.95 -4.01 -9.85
C ASP A 163 11.47 -4.34 -10.09
N TYR A 164 10.92 -5.34 -9.39
CA TYR A 164 9.50 -5.67 -9.50
C TYR A 164 8.62 -4.45 -9.26
N VAL A 165 7.74 -4.15 -10.21
CA VAL A 165 6.83 -2.98 -10.15
C VAL A 165 5.94 -2.99 -8.90
N GLY A 166 5.58 -4.17 -8.40
CA GLY A 166 4.82 -4.37 -7.19
C GLY A 166 3.30 -4.29 -7.36
N PRO A 167 2.57 -4.90 -6.41
CA PRO A 167 1.11 -5.02 -6.47
C PRO A 167 0.36 -3.69 -6.60
N ALA A 168 0.80 -2.63 -5.91
CA ALA A 168 0.10 -1.34 -5.95
C ALA A 168 0.22 -0.66 -7.33
N ALA A 169 1.38 -0.74 -8.00
CA ALA A 169 1.54 -0.20 -9.35
C ALA A 169 0.62 -0.93 -10.34
N ILE A 170 0.55 -2.28 -10.27
CA ILE A 170 -0.33 -3.08 -11.11
C ILE A 170 -1.80 -2.73 -10.87
N VAL A 171 -2.24 -2.54 -9.62
CA VAL A 171 -3.60 -2.09 -9.28
C VAL A 171 -3.92 -0.75 -9.91
N ASN A 172 -2.97 0.18 -9.92
CA ASN A 172 -3.16 1.50 -10.51
C ASN A 172 -3.08 1.48 -12.05
N ALA A 173 -2.25 0.61 -12.65
CA ALA A 173 -2.29 0.34 -14.08
C ALA A 173 -3.64 -0.25 -14.50
N HIS A 174 -4.12 -1.28 -13.78
CA HIS A 174 -5.42 -1.92 -14.01
C HIS A 174 -6.56 -0.91 -14.09
N ARG A 175 -6.59 0.06 -13.16
CA ARG A 175 -7.63 1.09 -13.14
C ARG A 175 -7.78 1.78 -14.49
N PHE A 176 -6.69 2.13 -15.15
CA PHE A 176 -6.71 2.86 -16.42
C PHE A 176 -6.76 1.92 -17.64
N ILE A 177 -6.14 0.75 -17.56
CA ILE A 177 -6.28 -0.30 -18.60
C ILE A 177 -7.75 -0.70 -18.77
N MET A 178 -8.52 -0.75 -17.68
CA MET A 178 -9.94 -1.13 -17.73
C MET A 178 -10.91 0.05 -17.90
N ASP A 179 -10.42 1.29 -17.99
CA ASP A 179 -11.26 2.47 -18.20
C ASP A 179 -11.51 2.64 -19.70
N SER A 180 -12.77 2.46 -20.15
CA SER A 180 -13.17 2.58 -21.56
C SER A 180 -12.94 3.97 -22.18
N ARG A 181 -12.61 4.97 -21.38
CA ARG A 181 -12.32 6.34 -21.81
C ARG A 181 -10.83 6.62 -21.99
N ASP A 182 -9.97 5.69 -21.57
CA ASP A 182 -8.52 5.85 -21.63
C ASP A 182 -7.97 5.36 -22.97
N GLU A 183 -7.10 6.15 -23.58
CA GLU A 183 -6.51 5.88 -24.89
C GLU A 183 -5.06 5.36 -24.82
N ALA A 184 -4.44 5.29 -23.63
CA ALA A 184 -3.10 4.74 -23.44
C ALA A 184 -3.10 3.28 -22.94
N HIS A 185 -4.15 2.55 -23.26
CA HIS A 185 -4.32 1.13 -22.87
C HIS A 185 -3.14 0.26 -23.31
N GLU A 186 -2.76 0.32 -24.58
CA GLU A 186 -1.68 -0.49 -25.15
C GLU A 186 -0.33 -0.17 -24.51
N GLU A 187 0.00 1.12 -24.38
CA GLU A 187 1.25 1.56 -23.77
C GLU A 187 1.39 1.05 -22.31
N ARG A 188 0.30 1.09 -21.52
CA ARG A 188 0.32 0.52 -20.16
C ARG A 188 0.46 -0.99 -20.16
N LEU A 189 -0.13 -1.70 -21.13
CA LEU A 189 0.06 -3.14 -21.24
C LEU A 189 1.51 -3.49 -21.58
N GLU A 190 2.19 -2.71 -22.41
CA GLU A 190 3.61 -2.89 -22.68
C GLU A 190 4.45 -2.71 -21.41
N ILE A 191 4.20 -1.67 -20.63
CA ILE A 191 4.87 -1.45 -19.33
C ILE A 191 4.63 -2.65 -18.38
N MET A 192 3.40 -3.14 -18.31
CA MET A 192 3.05 -4.27 -17.44
C MET A 192 3.59 -5.61 -17.94
N ALA A 193 3.86 -5.73 -19.23
CA ALA A 193 4.39 -6.93 -19.87
C ALA A 193 5.91 -7.06 -19.79
N ASP A 194 6.60 -6.08 -19.21
CA ASP A 194 8.04 -6.14 -18.92
C ASP A 194 8.39 -7.32 -18.01
N ALA A 195 9.66 -7.73 -18.05
CA ALA A 195 10.17 -8.85 -17.25
C ALA A 195 9.94 -8.68 -15.74
N ASP A 196 9.94 -7.44 -15.23
CA ASP A 196 9.70 -7.08 -13.84
C ASP A 196 8.26 -6.57 -13.60
N GLY A 197 7.38 -6.75 -14.58
CA GLY A 197 5.94 -6.48 -14.52
C GLY A 197 5.13 -7.62 -13.88
N VAL A 198 3.95 -7.91 -14.46
CA VAL A 198 2.96 -8.86 -13.90
C VAL A 198 3.51 -10.28 -13.75
N TRP A 199 4.48 -10.70 -14.57
CA TRP A 199 5.04 -12.05 -14.61
C TRP A 199 5.81 -12.44 -13.34
N ARG A 200 6.18 -11.47 -12.50
CA ARG A 200 6.82 -11.72 -11.21
C ARG A 200 5.83 -12.17 -10.13
N CYS A 201 4.53 -12.00 -10.33
CA CYS A 201 3.53 -12.44 -9.37
C CYS A 201 3.63 -13.96 -9.12
N ARG A 202 3.63 -14.36 -7.85
CA ARG A 202 3.67 -15.78 -7.41
C ARG A 202 2.41 -16.20 -6.68
N THR A 203 1.36 -15.40 -6.76
CA THR A 203 0.01 -15.71 -6.23
C THR A 203 0.03 -16.10 -4.74
N VAL A 204 0.80 -15.36 -3.93
CA VAL A 204 0.95 -15.64 -2.48
C VAL A 204 -0.23 -15.07 -1.67
N PHE A 205 -1.06 -14.21 -2.26
CA PHE A 205 -2.24 -13.54 -1.69
C PHE A 205 -1.96 -12.54 -0.54
N ASN A 206 -0.76 -12.42 -0.01
CA ASN A 206 -0.44 -11.44 1.05
C ASN A 206 -0.91 -10.01 0.72
N CYS A 207 -0.87 -9.63 -0.55
CA CYS A 207 -1.30 -8.31 -1.02
C CYS A 207 -2.81 -8.08 -0.86
N VAL A 208 -3.63 -9.12 -1.00
CA VAL A 208 -5.08 -9.06 -0.78
C VAL A 208 -5.38 -8.94 0.71
N GLU A 209 -4.72 -9.77 1.54
CA GLU A 209 -4.90 -9.75 2.99
C GLU A 209 -4.45 -8.44 3.64
N ALA A 210 -3.39 -7.82 3.09
CA ALA A 210 -2.82 -6.58 3.60
C ALA A 210 -3.59 -5.33 3.16
N CYS A 211 -4.49 -5.42 2.18
CA CYS A 211 -5.16 -4.24 1.64
C CYS A 211 -6.22 -3.68 2.61
N PRO A 212 -6.02 -2.48 3.20
CA PRO A 212 -7.00 -1.91 4.14
C PRO A 212 -8.29 -1.45 3.43
N ARG A 213 -8.26 -1.34 2.10
CA ARG A 213 -9.42 -0.96 1.29
C ARG A 213 -10.20 -2.16 0.73
N GLY A 214 -9.76 -3.38 1.05
CA GLY A 214 -10.41 -4.62 0.59
C GLY A 214 -10.32 -4.84 -0.91
N ILE A 215 -9.33 -4.26 -1.60
CA ILE A 215 -9.13 -4.45 -3.04
C ILE A 215 -8.69 -5.88 -3.29
N ASN A 216 -9.33 -6.55 -4.24
CA ASN A 216 -8.87 -7.84 -4.73
C ASN A 216 -7.66 -7.66 -5.68
N VAL A 217 -6.50 -7.42 -5.07
CA VAL A 217 -5.25 -7.11 -5.77
C VAL A 217 -4.84 -8.23 -6.74
N THR A 218 -4.99 -9.48 -6.33
CA THR A 218 -4.62 -10.63 -7.15
C THR A 218 -5.52 -10.74 -8.39
N ARG A 219 -6.82 -10.45 -8.25
CA ARG A 219 -7.74 -10.38 -9.39
C ARG A 219 -7.30 -9.32 -10.40
N ALA A 220 -6.94 -8.11 -9.94
CA ALA A 220 -6.45 -7.06 -10.82
C ALA A 220 -5.18 -7.49 -11.58
N ILE A 221 -4.25 -8.19 -10.91
CA ILE A 221 -3.05 -8.72 -11.56
C ILE A 221 -3.42 -9.73 -12.64
N PHE A 222 -4.34 -10.66 -12.38
CA PHE A 222 -4.77 -11.65 -13.36
C PHE A 222 -5.50 -11.03 -14.55
N GLU A 223 -6.34 -10.03 -14.32
CA GLU A 223 -7.05 -9.34 -15.41
C GLU A 223 -6.05 -8.59 -16.31
N VAL A 224 -5.03 -7.95 -15.76
CA VAL A 224 -3.95 -7.33 -16.57
C VAL A 224 -3.16 -8.39 -17.34
N THR A 225 -2.81 -9.51 -16.71
CA THR A 225 -2.11 -10.62 -17.37
C THR A 225 -2.91 -11.15 -18.57
N ALA A 226 -4.20 -11.41 -18.36
CA ALA A 226 -5.09 -11.89 -19.43
C ALA A 226 -5.23 -10.90 -20.59
N GLU A 227 -5.21 -9.59 -20.29
CA GLU A 227 -5.26 -8.54 -21.31
C GLU A 227 -3.97 -8.52 -22.16
N ILE A 228 -2.79 -8.67 -21.53
CA ILE A 228 -1.50 -8.78 -22.23
C ILE A 228 -1.50 -10.02 -23.14
N GLU A 229 -1.97 -11.17 -22.63
CA GLU A 229 -2.02 -12.41 -23.41
C GLU A 229 -2.95 -12.28 -24.63
N ARG A 230 -4.09 -11.61 -24.47
CA ARG A 230 -5.04 -11.34 -25.57
C ARG A 230 -4.44 -10.43 -26.64
N GLN A 231 -3.65 -9.44 -26.25
CA GLN A 231 -3.00 -8.53 -27.21
C GLN A 231 -1.90 -9.22 -28.04
N ARG A 232 -1.25 -10.26 -27.47
CA ARG A 232 -0.12 -10.97 -28.09
C ARG A 232 -0.52 -12.19 -28.93
N GLY A 233 -1.73 -12.68 -28.78
CA GLY A 233 -2.28 -13.85 -29.50
C GLY A 233 -3.04 -13.47 -30.72
#